data_69d1bf7b5d63030d5a3e308a9e9e1e6e
#
_entry.id   69d1bf7b5d63030d5a3e308a9e9e1e6e
#
_cell.length_a   1.000
_cell.length_b   1.000
_cell.length_c   1.000
_cell.angle_alpha   90.00
_cell.angle_beta   90.00
_cell.angle_gamma   90.00
#
_symmetry.space_group_name_H-M   'P 1'
#
loop_
_entity.id
_entity.type
_entity.pdbx_description
1 polymer ?
#
loop_
_entity_poly.entity_id
_entity_poly.type
_entity_poly.pdbx_seq_one_letter_code
_entity_poly.pdbx_strand_id
1 'polypeptide(L)'
;MKKVRVTISDFMNEIIKSDSEYFKMPVGRIGNIIFKYYMDKNLNKVELGNFSGEVLQFNLNKNNDEIFMDTFVRSRVETEAEYWRNIIFTYINNLRYKREEILFEKIFRKIKEGMESKRKIKIKYHKYIRLVSPYFVKVADDENRSYLFCYCEKNNDYRNYRVSEIEEVWFTNENIEIKDKKYIDDVYKNFDPFLSYKNIVKVEFTEKGVELYEKVLTNRPRLLNKKDGIYTFECDNKLALVYFAQFYDEIEIIEPESLRESFKENFKRTYEM
;
A
#
# COMPACT_ATOMS: atom_id res chain seq x y z
N MET A 1 -10.33 -20.59 -24.16
CA MET A 1 -10.14 -19.97 -22.82
C MET A 1 -11.33 -20.30 -21.95
N LYS A 2 -11.09 -20.99 -20.85
CA LYS A 2 -12.13 -21.39 -19.90
C LYS A 2 -12.75 -20.17 -19.23
N LYS A 3 -14.06 -20.15 -19.17
CA LYS A 3 -14.85 -19.17 -18.42
C LYS A 3 -15.08 -19.71 -17.01
N VAL A 4 -14.56 -19.02 -16.03
CA VAL A 4 -14.86 -19.27 -14.61
C VAL A 4 -16.18 -18.60 -14.28
N ARG A 5 -17.06 -19.33 -13.61
CA ARG A 5 -18.33 -18.82 -13.08
C ARG A 5 -18.59 -19.50 -11.74
N VAL A 6 -18.57 -18.72 -10.66
CA VAL A 6 -18.71 -19.23 -9.31
C VAL A 6 -19.57 -18.27 -8.47
N THR A 7 -20.53 -18.82 -7.74
CA THR A 7 -21.27 -18.03 -6.73
C THR A 7 -20.43 -17.96 -5.48
N ILE A 8 -20.19 -16.72 -4.99
CA ILE A 8 -19.44 -16.39 -3.78
C ILE A 8 -20.31 -15.53 -2.87
N SER A 9 -20.02 -15.48 -1.57
CA SER A 9 -20.75 -14.61 -0.65
C SER A 9 -20.54 -13.14 -0.98
N ASP A 10 -21.52 -12.31 -0.57
CA ASP A 10 -21.44 -10.85 -0.75
C ASP A 10 -20.15 -10.28 -0.15
N PHE A 11 -19.77 -10.75 1.05
CA PHE A 11 -18.51 -10.37 1.70
C PHE A 11 -17.25 -10.68 0.85
N MET A 12 -17.18 -11.88 0.24
CA MET A 12 -16.08 -12.22 -0.65
C MET A 12 -16.04 -11.30 -1.86
N ASN A 13 -17.22 -11.01 -2.42
CA ASN A 13 -17.34 -10.17 -3.60
C ASN A 13 -16.96 -8.71 -3.31
N GLU A 14 -17.38 -8.17 -2.17
CA GLU A 14 -17.00 -6.82 -1.73
C GLU A 14 -15.49 -6.66 -1.59
N ILE A 15 -14.79 -7.64 -0.99
CA ILE A 15 -13.32 -7.57 -0.87
C ILE A 15 -12.64 -7.61 -2.24
N ILE A 16 -13.09 -8.50 -3.15
CA ILE A 16 -12.54 -8.58 -4.51
C ILE A 16 -12.79 -7.28 -5.28
N LYS A 17 -13.98 -6.69 -5.18
CA LYS A 17 -14.31 -5.40 -5.79
C LYS A 17 -13.46 -4.27 -5.19
N SER A 18 -13.34 -4.21 -3.87
CA SER A 18 -12.49 -3.25 -3.17
C SER A 18 -11.04 -3.35 -3.61
N ASP A 19 -10.47 -4.55 -3.72
CA ASP A 19 -9.09 -4.73 -4.21
C ASP A 19 -8.96 -4.35 -5.70
N SER A 20 -9.98 -4.63 -6.51
CA SER A 20 -10.01 -4.23 -7.93
C SER A 20 -9.93 -2.72 -8.09
N GLU A 21 -10.68 -1.98 -7.29
CA GLU A 21 -10.67 -0.51 -7.28
C GLU A 21 -9.38 0.05 -6.70
N TYR A 22 -8.97 -0.46 -5.55
CA TYR A 22 -7.81 0.01 -4.80
C TYR A 22 -6.49 -0.18 -5.57
N PHE A 23 -6.30 -1.37 -6.16
CA PHE A 23 -5.11 -1.69 -6.95
C PHE A 23 -5.26 -1.35 -8.45
N LYS A 24 -6.40 -0.79 -8.84
CA LYS A 24 -6.73 -0.46 -10.25
C LYS A 24 -6.52 -1.67 -11.17
N MET A 25 -6.96 -2.83 -10.72
CA MET A 25 -6.73 -4.11 -11.39
C MET A 25 -8.07 -4.80 -11.70
N PRO A 26 -8.37 -5.13 -12.96
CA PRO A 26 -9.62 -5.82 -13.30
C PRO A 26 -9.77 -7.15 -12.53
N VAL A 27 -11.00 -7.45 -12.10
CA VAL A 27 -11.32 -8.68 -11.34
C VAL A 27 -10.81 -9.95 -12.02
N GLY A 28 -10.91 -10.03 -13.36
CA GLY A 28 -10.38 -11.18 -14.12
C GLY A 28 -8.86 -11.32 -14.02
N ARG A 29 -8.13 -10.22 -13.91
CA ARG A 29 -6.67 -10.24 -13.67
C ARG A 29 -6.37 -10.72 -12.25
N ILE A 30 -7.11 -10.23 -11.24
CA ILE A 30 -7.01 -10.72 -9.87
C ILE A 30 -7.24 -12.23 -9.83
N GLY A 31 -8.35 -12.72 -10.42
CA GLY A 31 -8.67 -14.15 -10.49
C GLY A 31 -7.56 -15.01 -11.10
N ASN A 32 -6.94 -14.52 -12.18
CA ASN A 32 -5.82 -15.21 -12.82
C ASN A 32 -4.54 -15.24 -11.96
N ILE A 33 -4.26 -14.15 -11.23
CA ILE A 33 -3.10 -14.07 -10.34
C ILE A 33 -3.28 -14.98 -9.14
N ILE A 34 -4.44 -14.91 -8.46
CA ILE A 34 -4.68 -15.75 -7.28
C ILE A 34 -4.70 -17.23 -7.62
N PHE A 35 -5.25 -17.62 -8.78
CA PHE A 35 -5.15 -19.00 -9.26
C PHE A 35 -3.70 -19.45 -9.36
N LYS A 36 -2.88 -18.67 -10.09
CA LYS A 36 -1.46 -19.00 -10.27
C LYS A 36 -0.69 -19.03 -8.95
N TYR A 37 -1.03 -18.13 -8.02
CA TYR A 37 -0.36 -18.07 -6.73
C TYR A 37 -0.70 -19.24 -5.80
N TYR A 38 -1.95 -19.74 -5.87
CA TYR A 38 -2.44 -20.76 -4.95
C TYR A 38 -2.50 -22.19 -5.55
N MET A 39 -2.24 -22.37 -6.84
CA MET A 39 -2.42 -23.63 -7.54
C MET A 39 -1.66 -24.83 -6.93
N ASP A 40 -0.51 -24.57 -6.30
CA ASP A 40 0.34 -25.58 -5.65
C ASP A 40 0.39 -25.42 -4.12
N LYS A 41 -0.56 -24.68 -3.52
CA LYS A 41 -0.60 -24.40 -2.09
C LYS A 41 -1.81 -25.07 -1.43
N ASN A 42 -1.69 -25.31 -0.13
CA ASN A 42 -2.83 -25.76 0.65
C ASN A 42 -3.87 -24.64 0.75
N LEU A 43 -5.11 -24.96 0.39
CA LEU A 43 -6.23 -24.04 0.45
C LEU A 43 -7.04 -24.25 1.72
N ASN A 44 -7.56 -23.17 2.28
CA ASN A 44 -8.54 -23.24 3.35
C ASN A 44 -9.87 -23.74 2.75
N LYS A 45 -10.40 -24.81 3.31
CA LYS A 45 -11.74 -25.29 2.93
C LYS A 45 -12.79 -24.32 3.46
N VAL A 46 -13.75 -24.03 2.61
CA VAL A 46 -14.91 -23.22 2.98
C VAL A 46 -16.09 -24.15 3.18
N GLU A 47 -16.53 -24.29 4.40
CA GLU A 47 -17.83 -24.90 4.67
C GLU A 47 -18.92 -23.86 4.36
N LEU A 48 -19.49 -23.98 3.19
CA LEU A 48 -20.58 -23.10 2.77
C LEU A 48 -21.89 -23.74 3.16
N GLY A 49 -22.52 -23.18 4.20
CA GLY A 49 -23.95 -23.37 4.40
C GLY A 49 -24.75 -22.76 3.23
N ASN A 50 -26.08 -22.81 3.30
CA ASN A 50 -26.95 -22.11 2.34
C ASN A 50 -26.72 -20.60 2.47
N PHE A 51 -25.99 -20.00 1.50
CA PHE A 51 -25.80 -18.56 1.45
C PHE A 51 -26.33 -18.00 0.13
N SER A 52 -26.91 -16.81 0.21
CA SER A 52 -27.14 -15.97 -0.95
C SER A 52 -25.83 -15.28 -1.32
N GLY A 53 -25.55 -15.15 -2.60
CA GLY A 53 -24.33 -14.49 -3.04
C GLY A 53 -24.37 -14.11 -4.51
N GLU A 54 -23.38 -13.35 -4.92
CA GLU A 54 -23.23 -12.90 -6.30
C GLU A 54 -22.39 -13.86 -7.15
N VAL A 55 -22.63 -13.86 -8.44
CA VAL A 55 -21.87 -14.64 -9.40
C VAL A 55 -20.62 -13.88 -9.81
N LEU A 56 -19.46 -14.34 -9.35
CA LEU A 56 -18.18 -13.90 -9.87
C LEU A 56 -17.88 -14.62 -11.20
N GLN A 57 -17.52 -13.83 -12.24
CA GLN A 57 -17.26 -14.36 -13.55
C GLN A 57 -16.05 -13.71 -14.21
N PHE A 58 -15.15 -14.52 -14.78
CA PHE A 58 -14.01 -14.06 -15.56
C PHE A 58 -13.46 -15.17 -16.47
N ASN A 59 -12.58 -14.81 -17.40
CA ASN A 59 -11.91 -15.78 -18.25
C ASN A 59 -10.50 -16.06 -17.76
N LEU A 60 -10.07 -17.32 -17.78
CA LEU A 60 -8.68 -17.67 -17.59
C LEU A 60 -7.84 -17.15 -18.77
N ASN A 61 -6.61 -16.68 -18.48
CA ASN A 61 -5.66 -16.43 -19.54
C ASN A 61 -5.13 -17.77 -20.12
N LYS A 62 -4.48 -17.74 -21.26
CA LYS A 62 -4.03 -18.93 -21.97
C LYS A 62 -3.20 -19.88 -21.08
N ASN A 63 -2.22 -19.34 -20.38
CA ASN A 63 -1.32 -20.16 -19.54
C ASN A 63 -2.05 -20.83 -18.37
N ASN A 64 -2.99 -20.12 -17.72
CA ASN A 64 -3.78 -20.69 -16.63
C ASN A 64 -4.82 -21.69 -17.14
N ASP A 65 -5.39 -21.46 -18.31
CA ASP A 65 -6.34 -22.35 -18.96
C ASP A 65 -5.71 -23.73 -19.26
N GLU A 66 -4.48 -23.72 -19.79
CA GLU A 66 -3.73 -24.94 -20.13
C GLU A 66 -3.47 -25.84 -18.91
N ILE A 67 -3.22 -25.26 -17.74
CA ILE A 67 -2.87 -25.99 -16.52
C ILE A 67 -4.03 -26.22 -15.54
N PHE A 68 -5.18 -25.58 -15.80
CA PHE A 68 -6.29 -25.55 -14.84
C PHE A 68 -6.81 -26.96 -14.51
N MET A 69 -7.07 -27.80 -15.52
CA MET A 69 -7.66 -29.12 -15.28
C MET A 69 -6.76 -30.02 -14.46
N ASP A 70 -5.46 -30.06 -14.75
CA ASP A 70 -4.49 -30.85 -14.00
C ASP A 70 -4.38 -30.35 -12.55
N THR A 71 -4.41 -29.04 -12.36
CA THR A 71 -4.37 -28.43 -11.03
C THR A 71 -5.63 -28.74 -10.24
N PHE A 72 -6.81 -28.62 -10.87
CA PHE A 72 -8.09 -28.94 -10.24
C PHE A 72 -8.16 -30.40 -9.82
N VAL A 73 -7.79 -31.34 -10.67
CA VAL A 73 -7.76 -32.79 -10.36
C VAL A 73 -6.82 -33.08 -9.19
N ARG A 74 -5.63 -32.49 -9.19
CA ARG A 74 -4.66 -32.65 -8.09
C ARG A 74 -5.17 -32.09 -6.75
N SER A 75 -6.03 -31.09 -6.76
CA SER A 75 -6.59 -30.49 -5.55
C SER A 75 -7.52 -31.41 -4.76
N ARG A 76 -8.04 -32.47 -5.40
CA ARG A 76 -9.00 -33.42 -4.82
C ARG A 76 -10.26 -32.79 -4.28
N VAL A 77 -10.64 -31.64 -4.81
CA VAL A 77 -11.90 -30.96 -4.51
C VAL A 77 -12.97 -31.47 -5.46
N GLU A 78 -14.19 -31.66 -4.98
CA GLU A 78 -15.26 -32.33 -5.72
C GLU A 78 -15.76 -31.51 -6.91
N THR A 79 -15.87 -30.21 -6.78
CA THR A 79 -16.38 -29.30 -7.81
C THR A 79 -15.46 -28.13 -8.11
N GLU A 80 -15.48 -27.68 -9.38
CA GLU A 80 -14.74 -26.47 -9.75
C GLU A 80 -15.22 -25.23 -8.97
N ALA A 81 -16.50 -25.15 -8.69
CA ALA A 81 -17.06 -24.05 -7.92
C ALA A 81 -16.53 -24.02 -6.48
N GLU A 82 -16.40 -25.17 -5.84
CA GLU A 82 -15.76 -25.30 -4.52
C GLU A 82 -14.28 -24.93 -4.58
N TYR A 83 -13.56 -25.41 -5.58
CA TYR A 83 -12.15 -25.09 -5.77
C TYR A 83 -11.92 -23.58 -5.87
N TRP A 84 -12.72 -22.89 -6.67
CA TRP A 84 -12.63 -21.45 -6.82
C TRP A 84 -13.01 -20.70 -5.53
N ARG A 85 -14.03 -21.16 -4.80
CA ARG A 85 -14.39 -20.59 -3.50
C ARG A 85 -13.24 -20.73 -2.50
N ASN A 86 -12.59 -21.89 -2.44
CA ASN A 86 -11.45 -22.11 -1.54
C ASN A 86 -10.27 -21.20 -1.88
N ILE A 87 -9.94 -20.98 -3.16
CA ILE A 87 -8.92 -20.03 -3.59
C ILE A 87 -9.28 -18.61 -3.15
N ILE A 88 -10.49 -18.17 -3.48
CA ILE A 88 -10.94 -16.81 -3.18
C ILE A 88 -10.96 -16.59 -1.67
N PHE A 89 -11.50 -17.52 -0.91
CA PHE A 89 -11.55 -17.45 0.55
C PHE A 89 -10.16 -17.38 1.16
N THR A 90 -9.23 -18.22 0.71
CA THR A 90 -7.85 -18.19 1.18
C THR A 90 -7.20 -16.84 0.88
N TYR A 91 -7.48 -16.24 -0.26
CA TYR A 91 -6.98 -14.92 -0.63
C TYR A 91 -7.56 -13.80 0.26
N ILE A 92 -8.88 -13.72 0.40
CA ILE A 92 -9.53 -12.62 1.12
C ILE A 92 -9.27 -12.64 2.63
N ASN A 93 -8.95 -13.79 3.21
CA ASN A 93 -8.59 -13.92 4.63
C ASN A 93 -7.20 -13.33 4.97
N ASN A 94 -6.47 -12.86 3.96
CA ASN A 94 -5.24 -12.12 4.20
C ASN A 94 -5.51 -10.63 4.43
N LEU A 95 -4.70 -9.99 5.26
CA LEU A 95 -4.68 -8.53 5.37
C LEU A 95 -4.34 -7.88 4.02
N ARG A 96 -4.77 -6.65 3.78
CA ARG A 96 -4.62 -5.99 2.47
C ARG A 96 -3.18 -5.96 1.97
N TYR A 97 -2.21 -5.67 2.83
CA TYR A 97 -0.80 -5.68 2.43
C TYR A 97 -0.30 -7.07 1.99
N LYS A 98 -0.86 -8.15 2.57
CA LYS A 98 -0.56 -9.51 2.11
C LYS A 98 -1.21 -9.83 0.77
N ARG A 99 -2.43 -9.33 0.55
CA ARG A 99 -3.08 -9.44 -0.76
C ARG A 99 -2.32 -8.62 -1.81
N GLU A 100 -1.76 -7.45 -1.45
CA GLU A 100 -0.84 -6.68 -2.28
C GLU A 100 0.39 -7.50 -2.67
N GLU A 101 1.06 -8.17 -1.72
CA GLU A 101 2.20 -9.05 -2.00
C GLU A 101 1.84 -10.15 -3.01
N ILE A 102 0.65 -10.76 -2.90
CA ILE A 102 0.16 -11.79 -3.83
C ILE A 102 -0.06 -11.21 -5.23
N LEU A 103 -0.76 -10.08 -5.32
CA LEU A 103 -1.10 -9.45 -6.60
C LEU A 103 0.12 -8.90 -7.35
N PHE A 104 1.14 -8.47 -6.62
CA PHE A 104 2.35 -7.87 -7.16
C PHE A 104 3.60 -8.72 -6.88
N GLU A 105 3.44 -10.03 -6.66
CA GLU A 105 4.51 -10.98 -6.31
C GLU A 105 5.78 -10.79 -7.16
N LYS A 106 5.63 -10.62 -8.47
CA LYS A 106 6.76 -10.41 -9.38
C LYS A 106 7.56 -9.14 -9.05
N ILE A 107 6.87 -8.07 -8.66
CA ILE A 107 7.50 -6.79 -8.29
C ILE A 107 8.24 -6.96 -6.96
N PHE A 108 7.57 -7.50 -5.94
CA PHE A 108 8.18 -7.77 -4.63
C PHE A 108 9.43 -8.65 -4.76
N ARG A 109 9.35 -9.73 -5.53
CA ARG A 109 10.47 -10.64 -5.76
C ARG A 109 11.67 -9.91 -6.39
N LYS A 110 11.46 -9.14 -7.45
CA LYS A 110 12.54 -8.37 -8.09
C LYS A 110 13.16 -7.31 -7.19
N ILE A 111 12.34 -6.63 -6.38
CA ILE A 111 12.87 -5.67 -5.39
C ILE A 111 13.74 -6.41 -4.37
N LYS A 112 13.26 -7.54 -3.85
CA LYS A 112 13.99 -8.37 -2.89
C LYS A 112 15.32 -8.88 -3.46
N GLU A 113 15.31 -9.40 -4.68
CA GLU A 113 16.53 -9.84 -5.40
C GLU A 113 17.53 -8.69 -5.57
N GLY A 114 17.06 -7.46 -5.87
CA GLY A 114 17.91 -6.27 -5.96
C GLY A 114 18.57 -5.92 -4.62
N MET A 115 17.80 -5.98 -3.51
CA MET A 115 18.33 -5.74 -2.16
C MET A 115 19.35 -6.81 -1.76
N GLU A 116 19.03 -8.09 -1.95
CA GLU A 116 19.89 -9.23 -1.58
C GLU A 116 21.20 -9.23 -2.39
N SER A 117 21.15 -8.91 -3.67
CA SER A 117 22.33 -8.79 -4.54
C SER A 117 23.09 -7.48 -4.34
N LYS A 118 22.61 -6.58 -3.47
CA LYS A 118 23.16 -5.24 -3.23
C LYS A 118 23.36 -4.44 -4.53
N ARG A 119 22.38 -4.50 -5.44
CA ARG A 119 22.38 -3.80 -6.72
C ARG A 119 21.32 -2.73 -6.78
N LYS A 120 21.67 -1.59 -7.38
CA LYS A 120 20.68 -0.58 -7.78
C LYS A 120 19.69 -1.22 -8.77
N ILE A 121 18.46 -0.79 -8.69
CA ILE A 121 17.39 -1.20 -9.61
C ILE A 121 16.80 0.01 -10.32
N LYS A 122 16.31 -0.18 -11.53
CA LYS A 122 15.43 0.79 -12.18
C LYS A 122 14.00 0.39 -11.92
N ILE A 123 13.20 1.34 -11.47
CA ILE A 123 11.75 1.16 -11.29
C ILE A 123 11.00 2.06 -12.25
N LYS A 124 9.92 1.54 -12.87
CA LYS A 124 8.95 2.37 -13.57
C LYS A 124 7.84 2.71 -12.58
N TYR A 125 7.76 3.97 -12.20
CA TYR A 125 6.78 4.51 -11.28
C TYR A 125 5.96 5.58 -12.00
N HIS A 126 4.70 5.28 -12.25
CA HIS A 126 3.85 6.03 -13.18
C HIS A 126 4.55 6.17 -14.56
N LYS A 127 4.65 7.38 -15.09
CA LYS A 127 5.30 7.67 -16.38
C LYS A 127 6.84 7.80 -16.31
N TYR A 128 7.45 7.62 -15.14
CA TYR A 128 8.86 7.91 -14.95
C TYR A 128 9.65 6.65 -14.62
N ILE A 129 10.88 6.57 -15.20
CA ILE A 129 11.87 5.59 -14.78
C ILE A 129 12.79 6.25 -13.75
N ARG A 130 13.07 5.54 -12.65
CA ARG A 130 13.92 5.96 -11.55
C ARG A 130 15.02 4.93 -11.32
N LEU A 131 16.28 5.38 -11.24
CA LEU A 131 17.37 4.58 -10.71
C LEU A 131 17.40 4.77 -9.20
N VAL A 132 17.33 3.66 -8.46
CA VAL A 132 17.23 3.68 -6.99
C VAL A 132 18.14 2.65 -6.34
N SER A 133 18.66 3.00 -5.15
CA SER A 133 19.31 2.08 -4.23
C SER A 133 18.25 1.56 -3.25
N PRO A 134 17.69 0.34 -3.40
CA PRO A 134 16.65 -0.18 -2.54
C PRO A 134 17.24 -0.62 -1.20
N TYR A 135 16.66 -0.19 -0.08
CA TYR A 135 17.13 -0.54 1.26
C TYR A 135 16.23 -1.54 1.97
N PHE A 136 14.93 -1.29 1.99
CA PHE A 136 13.94 -2.21 2.57
C PHE A 136 12.54 -1.96 1.99
N VAL A 137 11.67 -2.97 2.18
CA VAL A 137 10.23 -2.83 2.00
C VAL A 137 9.57 -2.91 3.36
N LYS A 138 8.68 -1.99 3.65
CA LYS A 138 7.92 -1.96 4.91
C LYS A 138 6.45 -1.61 4.69
N VAL A 139 5.60 -2.15 5.56
CA VAL A 139 4.17 -1.85 5.57
C VAL A 139 3.94 -0.61 6.43
N ALA A 140 3.14 0.32 5.95
CA ALA A 140 2.59 1.38 6.76
C ALA A 140 1.34 0.84 7.47
N ASP A 141 1.39 0.77 8.79
CA ASP A 141 0.34 0.13 9.61
C ASP A 141 -1.03 0.80 9.40
N ASP A 142 -1.06 2.13 9.35
CA ASP A 142 -2.29 2.91 9.18
C ASP A 142 -2.93 2.73 7.80
N GLU A 143 -2.13 2.51 6.75
CA GLU A 143 -2.61 2.37 5.38
C GLU A 143 -2.78 0.91 4.94
N ASN A 144 -2.23 -0.06 5.68
CA ASN A 144 -2.12 -1.47 5.27
C ASN A 144 -1.55 -1.62 3.85
N ARG A 145 -0.46 -0.89 3.57
CA ARG A 145 0.15 -0.74 2.24
C ARG A 145 1.67 -0.87 2.33
N SER A 146 2.27 -1.46 1.32
CA SER A 146 3.71 -1.70 1.26
C SER A 146 4.45 -0.58 0.54
N TYR A 147 5.57 -0.15 1.11
CA TYR A 147 6.44 0.88 0.57
C TYR A 147 7.86 0.37 0.41
N LEU A 148 8.45 0.68 -0.74
CA LEU A 148 9.89 0.56 -0.97
C LEU A 148 10.58 1.83 -0.50
N PHE A 149 11.37 1.74 0.58
CA PHE A 149 12.28 2.80 0.98
C PHE A 149 13.61 2.68 0.23
N CYS A 150 14.04 3.75 -0.39
CA CYS A 150 15.22 3.78 -1.25
C CYS A 150 15.83 5.17 -1.34
N TYR A 151 17.08 5.25 -1.82
CA TYR A 151 17.67 6.50 -2.30
C TYR A 151 17.44 6.63 -3.81
N CYS A 152 16.85 7.74 -4.25
CA CYS A 152 16.57 8.01 -5.65
C CYS A 152 17.62 8.92 -6.25
N GLU A 153 18.40 8.42 -7.22
CA GLU A 153 19.51 9.16 -7.84
C GLU A 153 19.03 10.46 -8.51
N LYS A 154 17.89 10.43 -9.21
CA LYS A 154 17.36 11.62 -9.88
C LYS A 154 16.99 12.74 -8.91
N ASN A 155 16.45 12.39 -7.76
CA ASN A 155 16.02 13.35 -6.76
C ASN A 155 17.16 13.74 -5.81
N ASN A 156 18.25 12.97 -5.82
CA ASN A 156 19.36 13.05 -4.88
C ASN A 156 18.87 13.04 -3.42
N ASP A 157 17.90 12.15 -3.13
CA ASP A 157 17.17 12.13 -1.86
C ASP A 157 16.54 10.77 -1.57
N TYR A 158 16.25 10.51 -0.31
CA TYR A 158 15.47 9.34 0.13
C TYR A 158 14.00 9.45 -0.28
N ARG A 159 13.41 8.34 -0.66
CA ARG A 159 12.01 8.26 -1.12
C ARG A 159 11.35 6.97 -0.68
N ASN A 160 10.06 7.07 -0.44
CA ASN A 160 9.15 5.94 -0.35
C ASN A 160 8.33 5.84 -1.64
N TYR A 161 8.34 4.65 -2.25
CA TYR A 161 7.50 4.32 -3.40
C TYR A 161 6.50 3.24 -3.00
N ARG A 162 5.22 3.44 -3.26
CA ARG A 162 4.18 2.42 -3.08
C ARG A 162 4.44 1.26 -4.01
N VAL A 163 4.60 0.04 -3.46
CA VAL A 163 5.02 -1.11 -4.27
C VAL A 163 3.98 -1.45 -5.34
N SER A 164 2.70 -1.36 -5.03
CA SER A 164 1.60 -1.59 -5.99
C SER A 164 1.51 -0.57 -7.14
N GLU A 165 2.18 0.57 -7.02
CA GLU A 165 2.26 1.58 -8.09
C GLU A 165 3.55 1.44 -8.94
N ILE A 166 4.44 0.50 -8.61
CA ILE A 166 5.59 0.16 -9.43
C ILE A 166 5.14 -0.78 -10.55
N GLU A 167 5.23 -0.32 -11.79
CA GLU A 167 4.79 -1.09 -12.96
C GLU A 167 5.82 -2.16 -13.38
N GLU A 168 7.12 -1.80 -13.31
CA GLU A 168 8.23 -2.67 -13.70
C GLU A 168 9.49 -2.42 -12.88
N VAL A 169 10.30 -3.47 -12.73
CA VAL A 169 11.62 -3.44 -12.09
C VAL A 169 12.65 -4.09 -13.00
N TRP A 170 13.79 -3.43 -13.21
CA TRP A 170 14.93 -3.95 -13.95
C TRP A 170 16.18 -3.90 -13.06
N PHE A 171 17.01 -4.92 -13.17
CA PHE A 171 18.29 -4.99 -12.50
C PHE A 171 19.34 -4.13 -13.23
N THR A 172 20.31 -3.63 -12.47
CA THR A 172 21.46 -2.93 -13.00
C THR A 172 22.76 -3.59 -12.54
N ASN A 173 23.88 -3.20 -13.12
CA ASN A 173 25.21 -3.64 -12.68
C ASN A 173 25.81 -2.72 -11.60
N GLU A 174 25.10 -1.66 -11.21
CA GLU A 174 25.57 -0.69 -10.23
C GLU A 174 25.31 -1.20 -8.82
N ASN A 175 26.27 -1.01 -7.92
CA ASN A 175 26.10 -1.37 -6.51
C ASN A 175 25.23 -0.34 -5.78
N ILE A 176 24.49 -0.80 -4.76
CA ILE A 176 23.79 0.07 -3.82
C ILE A 176 24.80 0.99 -3.12
N GLU A 177 24.46 2.25 -2.99
CA GLU A 177 25.17 3.22 -2.17
C GLU A 177 24.43 3.44 -0.85
N ILE A 178 25.13 3.31 0.26
CA ILE A 178 24.61 3.65 1.59
C ILE A 178 25.08 5.05 1.93
N LYS A 179 24.22 6.05 1.77
CA LYS A 179 24.54 7.46 2.00
C LYS A 179 24.61 7.80 3.51
N ASP A 180 23.65 7.34 4.29
CA ASP A 180 23.61 7.52 5.74
C ASP A 180 22.96 6.28 6.39
N LYS A 181 23.81 5.39 6.93
CA LYS A 181 23.33 4.15 7.55
C LYS A 181 22.48 4.44 8.79
N LYS A 182 22.86 5.44 9.59
CA LYS A 182 22.12 5.79 10.81
C LYS A 182 20.72 6.26 10.48
N TYR A 183 20.57 7.13 9.47
CA TYR A 183 19.27 7.59 9.01
C TYR A 183 18.40 6.42 8.49
N ILE A 184 18.98 5.52 7.70
CA ILE A 184 18.28 4.34 7.18
C ILE A 184 17.77 3.46 8.32
N ASP A 185 18.63 3.19 9.33
CA ASP A 185 18.29 2.37 10.50
C ASP A 185 17.19 3.04 11.35
N ASP A 186 17.25 4.36 11.51
CA ASP A 186 16.26 5.14 12.26
C ASP A 186 14.90 5.16 11.54
N VAL A 187 14.89 5.35 10.20
CA VAL A 187 13.67 5.27 9.38
C VAL A 187 13.10 3.85 9.43
N TYR A 188 13.94 2.82 9.40
CA TYR A 188 13.46 1.44 9.51
C TYR A 188 12.73 1.18 10.83
N LYS A 189 13.24 1.70 11.95
CA LYS A 189 12.64 1.54 13.30
C LYS A 189 11.33 2.33 13.44
N ASN A 190 11.32 3.55 12.96
CA ASN A 190 10.21 4.50 13.09
C ASN A 190 9.62 4.80 11.71
N PHE A 191 9.21 3.73 10.98
CA PHE A 191 8.77 3.89 9.61
C PHE A 191 7.52 4.74 9.50
N ASP A 192 7.60 5.75 8.67
CA ASP A 192 6.52 6.61 8.24
C ASP A 192 6.62 6.82 6.72
N PRO A 193 5.51 6.58 5.95
CA PRO A 193 5.51 6.73 4.49
C PRO A 193 5.89 8.13 4.02
N PHE A 194 5.69 9.15 4.83
CA PHE A 194 5.97 10.57 4.52
C PHE A 194 7.41 10.97 4.83
N LEU A 195 8.21 10.10 5.46
CA LEU A 195 9.58 10.39 5.91
C LEU A 195 9.66 11.58 6.86
N SER A 196 8.73 11.64 7.81
CA SER A 196 8.61 12.74 8.78
C SER A 196 9.78 12.82 9.77
N TYR A 197 10.63 11.81 9.82
CA TYR A 197 11.71 11.71 10.80
C TYR A 197 12.57 12.98 10.86
N LYS A 198 12.69 13.56 12.08
CA LYS A 198 13.35 14.84 12.40
C LYS A 198 12.68 16.12 11.86
N ASN A 199 11.59 16.02 11.14
CA ASN A 199 10.81 17.21 10.76
C ASN A 199 9.86 17.54 11.90
N ILE A 200 9.90 18.76 12.38
CA ILE A 200 9.10 19.19 13.54
C ILE A 200 8.06 20.21 13.09
N VAL A 201 6.83 19.95 13.48
CA VAL A 201 5.71 20.89 13.34
C VAL A 201 5.12 21.19 14.71
N LYS A 202 4.98 22.47 15.03
CA LYS A 202 4.30 22.93 16.25
C LYS A 202 2.99 23.59 15.88
N VAL A 203 1.95 23.21 16.60
CA VAL A 203 0.60 23.73 16.39
C VAL A 203 -0.07 24.06 17.71
N GLU A 204 -1.00 24.99 17.66
CA GLU A 204 -1.94 25.27 18.74
C GLU A 204 -3.36 24.96 18.26
N PHE A 205 -4.14 24.29 19.10
CA PHE A 205 -5.54 23.98 18.84
C PHE A 205 -6.45 24.83 19.74
N THR A 206 -7.60 25.23 19.22
CA THR A 206 -8.70 25.71 20.06
C THR A 206 -9.28 24.55 20.90
N GLU A 207 -10.16 24.83 21.85
CA GLU A 207 -10.85 23.77 22.62
C GLU A 207 -11.56 22.77 21.70
N LYS A 208 -12.28 23.27 20.68
CA LYS A 208 -12.96 22.44 19.70
C LYS A 208 -11.97 21.70 18.79
N GLY A 209 -10.84 22.32 18.46
CA GLY A 209 -9.74 21.68 17.73
C GLY A 209 -9.16 20.49 18.48
N VAL A 210 -9.06 20.56 19.81
CA VAL A 210 -8.64 19.42 20.66
C VAL A 210 -9.66 18.27 20.58
N GLU A 211 -10.97 18.57 20.67
CA GLU A 211 -12.00 17.54 20.52
C GLU A 211 -11.97 16.84 19.16
N LEU A 212 -11.71 17.61 18.09
CA LEU A 212 -11.53 17.07 16.74
C LEU A 212 -10.26 16.21 16.64
N TYR A 213 -9.16 16.69 17.25
CA TYR A 213 -7.90 15.93 17.28
C TYR A 213 -8.07 14.55 17.92
N GLU A 214 -8.86 14.42 18.97
CA GLU A 214 -9.13 13.12 19.59
C GLU A 214 -9.86 12.14 18.65
N LYS A 215 -10.68 12.65 17.73
CA LYS A 215 -11.50 11.87 16.79
C LYS A 215 -10.81 11.55 15.47
N VAL A 216 -9.96 12.46 14.98
CA VAL A 216 -9.29 12.33 13.67
C VAL A 216 -8.02 11.51 13.82
N LEU A 217 -8.08 10.23 13.50
CA LEU A 217 -6.97 9.27 13.63
C LEU A 217 -6.19 9.03 12.33
N THR A 218 -6.86 9.13 11.19
CA THR A 218 -6.27 8.83 9.89
C THR A 218 -5.16 9.79 9.52
N ASN A 219 -4.00 9.28 9.16
CA ASN A 219 -2.79 10.05 8.85
C ASN A 219 -2.32 10.96 9.99
N ARG A 220 -2.65 10.62 11.24
CA ARG A 220 -2.23 11.40 12.40
C ARG A 220 -0.70 11.36 12.54
N PRO A 221 -0.02 12.52 12.54
CA PRO A 221 1.40 12.56 12.79
C PRO A 221 1.73 12.15 14.23
N ARG A 222 2.96 11.68 14.43
CA ARG A 222 3.43 11.28 15.75
C ARG A 222 3.55 12.50 16.67
N LEU A 223 2.77 12.50 17.76
CA LEU A 223 2.91 13.49 18.81
C LEU A 223 4.19 13.22 19.62
N LEU A 224 5.06 14.21 19.71
CA LEU A 224 6.29 14.15 20.52
C LEU A 224 6.08 14.76 21.91
N ASN A 225 5.37 15.89 21.98
CA ASN A 225 5.17 16.61 23.21
C ASN A 225 3.92 17.50 23.13
N LYS A 226 3.33 17.75 24.33
CA LYS A 226 2.29 18.77 24.54
C LYS A 226 2.70 19.61 25.75
N LYS A 227 2.93 20.89 25.54
CA LYS A 227 3.32 21.81 26.59
C LYS A 227 2.71 23.19 26.36
N ASP A 228 2.11 23.78 27.39
CA ASP A 228 1.55 25.15 27.38
C ASP A 228 0.55 25.38 26.21
N GLY A 229 -0.30 24.40 25.88
CA GLY A 229 -1.24 24.48 24.76
C GLY A 229 -0.63 24.14 23.40
N ILE A 230 0.69 24.09 23.27
CA ILE A 230 1.38 23.81 22.03
C ILE A 230 1.64 22.29 21.89
N TYR A 231 1.21 21.75 20.77
CA TYR A 231 1.44 20.37 20.38
C TYR A 231 2.63 20.31 19.41
N THR A 232 3.62 19.49 19.72
CA THR A 232 4.81 19.28 18.88
C THR A 232 4.73 17.92 18.22
N PHE A 233 4.69 17.90 16.90
CA PHE A 233 4.63 16.68 16.10
C PHE A 233 5.91 16.43 15.31
N GLU A 234 6.26 15.16 15.13
CA GLU A 234 7.20 14.73 14.09
C GLU A 234 6.38 14.57 12.82
N CYS A 235 6.55 15.50 11.87
CA CYS A 235 5.65 15.62 10.73
C CYS A 235 6.33 16.29 9.54
N ASP A 236 6.33 15.59 8.39
CA ASP A 236 6.72 16.21 7.11
C ASP A 236 5.67 17.24 6.67
N ASN A 237 6.11 18.28 5.94
CA ASN A 237 5.21 19.35 5.49
C ASN A 237 4.03 18.84 4.64
N LYS A 238 4.21 17.76 3.85
CA LYS A 238 3.11 17.20 3.04
C LYS A 238 2.08 16.52 3.91
N LEU A 239 2.54 15.73 4.88
CA LEU A 239 1.65 15.11 5.87
C LEU A 239 0.93 16.19 6.67
N ALA A 240 1.64 17.23 7.10
CA ALA A 240 1.06 18.36 7.83
C ALA A 240 -0.07 19.05 7.03
N LEU A 241 0.16 19.33 5.74
CA LEU A 241 -0.85 19.93 4.87
C LEU A 241 -2.10 19.05 4.72
N VAL A 242 -1.94 17.72 4.65
CA VAL A 242 -3.06 16.79 4.53
C VAL A 242 -3.80 16.63 5.86
N TYR A 243 -3.06 16.46 6.95
CA TYR A 243 -3.65 16.17 8.25
C TYR A 243 -4.27 17.40 8.89
N PHE A 244 -3.53 18.50 8.97
CA PHE A 244 -3.99 19.69 9.70
C PHE A 244 -5.04 20.52 8.94
N ALA A 245 -5.17 20.36 7.61
CA ALA A 245 -6.24 21.02 6.86
C ALA A 245 -7.65 20.60 7.31
N GLN A 246 -7.80 19.44 7.94
CA GLN A 246 -9.08 18.93 8.43
C GLN A 246 -9.64 19.72 9.64
N PHE A 247 -8.81 20.52 10.26
CA PHE A 247 -9.16 21.30 11.46
C PHE A 247 -9.64 22.72 11.14
N TYR A 248 -9.49 23.16 9.88
CA TYR A 248 -9.92 24.49 9.42
C TYR A 248 -9.36 25.63 10.28
N ASP A 249 -10.25 26.43 10.90
CA ASP A 249 -9.94 27.54 11.79
C ASP A 249 -9.69 27.13 13.25
N GLU A 250 -9.80 25.84 13.55
CA GLU A 250 -9.59 25.29 14.89
C GLU A 250 -8.11 24.95 15.18
N ILE A 251 -7.19 25.36 14.29
CA ILE A 251 -5.75 25.12 14.43
C ILE A 251 -4.93 26.31 13.95
N GLU A 252 -3.85 26.61 14.65
CA GLU A 252 -2.80 27.51 14.20
C GLU A 252 -1.48 26.77 14.07
N ILE A 253 -0.82 26.88 12.90
CA ILE A 253 0.54 26.39 12.69
C ILE A 253 1.50 27.42 13.28
N ILE A 254 2.25 27.05 14.31
CA ILE A 254 3.23 27.92 14.97
C ILE A 254 4.59 27.81 14.27
N GLU A 255 5.06 26.59 14.00
CA GLU A 255 6.33 26.30 13.33
C GLU A 255 6.18 25.09 12.38
N PRO A 256 6.90 25.02 11.27
CA PRO A 256 7.76 26.10 10.71
C PRO A 256 6.95 27.19 10.00
N GLU A 257 7.51 28.40 9.92
CA GLU A 257 6.87 29.55 9.28
C GLU A 257 6.51 29.27 7.81
N SER A 258 7.39 28.58 7.07
CA SER A 258 7.14 28.19 5.67
C SER A 258 5.88 27.33 5.50
N LEU A 259 5.58 26.45 6.47
CA LEU A 259 4.36 25.67 6.47
C LEU A 259 3.13 26.52 6.78
N ARG A 260 3.26 27.44 7.76
CA ARG A 260 2.22 28.41 8.12
C ARG A 260 1.80 29.25 6.93
N GLU A 261 2.78 29.80 6.19
CA GLU A 261 2.50 30.57 4.97
C GLU A 261 1.85 29.74 3.86
N SER A 262 2.31 28.49 3.66
CA SER A 262 1.69 27.56 2.71
C SER A 262 0.22 27.24 3.07
N PHE A 263 -0.07 27.13 4.37
CA PHE A 263 -1.43 26.93 4.86
C PHE A 263 -2.32 28.14 4.53
N LYS A 264 -1.88 29.36 4.87
CA LYS A 264 -2.61 30.60 4.58
C LYS A 264 -2.89 30.74 3.09
N GLU A 265 -1.90 30.48 2.25
CA GLU A 265 -2.05 30.59 0.79
C GLU A 265 -3.07 29.58 0.25
N ASN A 266 -3.04 28.33 0.72
CA ASN A 266 -3.97 27.30 0.32
C ASN A 266 -5.42 27.65 0.73
N PHE A 267 -5.64 28.11 1.94
CA PHE A 267 -6.96 28.55 2.40
C PHE A 267 -7.46 29.76 1.60
N LYS A 268 -6.59 30.74 1.33
CA LYS A 268 -6.94 31.90 0.51
C LYS A 268 -7.41 31.49 -0.89
N ARG A 269 -6.70 30.61 -1.55
CA ARG A 269 -7.10 30.06 -2.87
C ARG A 269 -8.45 29.37 -2.84
N THR A 270 -8.81 28.70 -1.76
CA THR A 270 -10.11 28.03 -1.62
C THR A 270 -11.27 29.03 -1.56
N TYR A 271 -11.04 30.25 -1.03
CA TYR A 271 -12.05 31.31 -0.98
C TYR A 271 -12.15 32.11 -2.29
N GLU A 272 -11.10 32.11 -3.10
CA GLU A 272 -11.04 32.84 -4.39
C GLU A 272 -11.56 32.02 -5.57
N MET A 273 -11.91 30.73 -5.36
CA MET A 273 -12.54 29.84 -6.37
C MET A 273 -14.05 29.94 -6.32
#